data_b2bf714d440f7d9cdfcb58026dd00ce0
#
_entry.id   b2bf714d440f7d9cdfcb58026dd00ce0
#
_cell.length_a   1.000
_cell.length_b   1.000
_cell.length_c   1.000
_cell.angle_alpha   90.00
_cell.angle_beta   90.00
_cell.angle_gamma   90.00
#
_symmetry.space_group_name_H-M   'P 1'
#
loop_
_entity.id
_entity.type
_entity.pdbx_description
1 polymer ?
#
loop_
_entity_poly.entity_id
_entity_poly.type
_entity_poly.pdbx_seq_one_letter_code
_entity_poly.pdbx_strand_id
1 'polypeptide(L)'
;MSNHHRTEQRNRWRYTPWLLLSLLISGCEAPLDLTLVEREIKKPIYRFDQLKAAASNHRRIIAVGDYGTVLTSLDKGETWQRTQLPTKSSLVAVASCEDGSFAAIDTVRKVWISNAKGSEWQATQLQTMESPMAVTCDPRGRFWITASFSTLIHSDETQANWQEISQQEDMQFTSIQWLDRDNGVVAGEFGSLYFTHDAGESWERGNDIPNEFYPMAAWFRSLDEGWVAGLSGTILHTSDRGETWQRQESVSKAPIYNLIPQGDRLYATGDNGTLLQLQGDRWQRVPDAPRLFSYLITAIPQGDERLLVMGGRGTISPIATPAEGAVQ
;
A
#
# COMPACT_ATOMS: atom_id res chain seq x y z
N MET A 1 52.41 -87.54 -31.48
CA MET A 1 51.30 -87.95 -32.30
C MET A 1 50.11 -86.98 -32.03
N SER A 2 49.66 -86.47 -33.12
CA SER A 2 48.38 -85.85 -33.44
C SER A 2 48.23 -84.37 -33.07
N ASN A 3 48.28 -83.54 -34.09
CA ASN A 3 47.89 -82.18 -34.31
C ASN A 3 46.38 -81.94 -34.06
N HIS A 4 46.03 -80.81 -33.54
CA HIS A 4 44.83 -80.11 -34.04
C HIS A 4 45.00 -78.61 -33.94
N HIS A 5 45.12 -78.00 -35.12
CA HIS A 5 44.91 -76.57 -35.37
C HIS A 5 43.47 -76.15 -34.98
N ARG A 6 43.33 -75.05 -34.27
CA ARG A 6 42.07 -74.26 -34.22
C ARG A 6 42.36 -72.83 -34.68
N THR A 7 41.77 -72.50 -35.79
CA THR A 7 41.70 -71.17 -36.39
C THR A 7 40.92 -70.23 -35.61
N GLU A 8 41.55 -69.08 -35.24
CA GLU A 8 40.83 -67.90 -34.67
C GLU A 8 40.15 -67.19 -35.84
N GLN A 9 38.80 -67.15 -35.79
CA GLN A 9 37.99 -66.19 -36.55
C GLN A 9 37.86 -64.85 -35.75
N ARG A 10 38.47 -63.82 -36.35
CA ARG A 10 38.35 -62.42 -35.84
C ARG A 10 36.94 -61.90 -36.07
N ASN A 11 36.16 -61.67 -35.03
CA ASN A 11 34.89 -60.95 -35.02
C ASN A 11 35.16 -59.46 -35.11
N ARG A 12 35.22 -58.89 -36.28
CA ARG A 12 35.21 -57.44 -36.55
C ARG A 12 33.86 -57.07 -37.12
N TRP A 13 32.88 -56.69 -36.28
CA TRP A 13 31.69 -55.94 -36.73
C TRP A 13 30.71 -55.82 -35.62
N ARG A 14 30.97 -54.84 -34.66
CA ARG A 14 29.93 -54.50 -33.64
C ARG A 14 29.98 -53.10 -33.13
N TYR A 15 30.69 -52.12 -33.67
CA TYR A 15 30.80 -50.78 -33.14
C TYR A 15 30.36 -49.61 -34.03
N THR A 16 29.73 -49.87 -35.17
CA THR A 16 29.42 -48.81 -36.13
C THR A 16 27.98 -48.24 -36.09
N PRO A 17 26.98 -48.73 -35.33
CA PRO A 17 25.70 -48.06 -35.33
C PRO A 17 25.52 -47.01 -34.20
N TRP A 18 26.41 -46.91 -33.21
CA TRP A 18 26.23 -45.97 -32.09
C TRP A 18 26.80 -44.58 -32.32
N LEU A 19 27.67 -44.38 -33.28
CA LEU A 19 28.27 -43.09 -33.62
C LEU A 19 27.42 -42.26 -34.59
N LEU A 20 26.39 -42.80 -35.17
CA LEU A 20 25.45 -42.09 -36.05
C LEU A 20 24.19 -41.59 -35.36
N LEU A 21 23.95 -42.01 -34.10
CA LEU A 21 22.78 -41.58 -33.33
C LEU A 21 23.05 -40.34 -32.45
N SER A 22 24.33 -39.96 -32.25
CA SER A 22 24.71 -38.80 -31.44
C SER A 22 24.73 -37.46 -32.23
N LEU A 23 24.50 -37.47 -33.52
CA LEU A 23 24.48 -36.25 -34.35
C LEU A 23 23.09 -35.68 -34.65
N LEU A 24 22.02 -36.28 -34.08
CA LEU A 24 20.65 -35.82 -34.29
C LEU A 24 20.07 -35.07 -33.09
N ILE A 25 20.86 -34.75 -32.05
CA ILE A 25 20.43 -33.98 -30.88
C ILE A 25 21.03 -32.57 -30.87
N SER A 26 21.50 -32.04 -31.99
CA SER A 26 21.64 -30.60 -32.15
C SER A 26 20.26 -30.05 -32.51
N GLY A 27 19.35 -30.00 -31.52
CA GLY A 27 18.15 -29.22 -31.64
C GLY A 27 18.57 -27.80 -31.94
N CYS A 28 18.17 -27.26 -33.08
CA CYS A 28 18.22 -25.83 -33.33
C CYS A 28 17.36 -25.16 -32.25
N GLU A 29 17.97 -24.76 -31.14
CA GLU A 29 17.34 -23.78 -30.28
C GLU A 29 17.24 -22.50 -31.11
N ALA A 30 16.03 -22.20 -31.55
CA ALA A 30 15.76 -20.90 -32.14
C ALA A 30 16.20 -19.82 -31.18
N PRO A 31 16.91 -18.78 -31.59
CA PRO A 31 17.29 -17.71 -30.71
C PRO A 31 16.04 -17.16 -30.01
N LEU A 32 16.09 -17.10 -28.67
CA LEU A 32 14.97 -16.63 -27.86
C LEU A 32 14.71 -15.16 -28.21
N ASP A 33 13.53 -14.85 -28.72
CA ASP A 33 13.13 -13.46 -28.95
C ASP A 33 12.75 -12.81 -27.59
N LEU A 34 13.68 -12.02 -27.06
CA LEU A 34 13.52 -11.29 -25.78
C LEU A 34 12.99 -9.87 -25.94
N THR A 35 12.65 -9.44 -27.15
CA THR A 35 12.23 -8.04 -27.42
C THR A 35 11.03 -7.60 -26.57
N LEU A 36 10.07 -8.49 -26.33
CA LEU A 36 8.93 -8.22 -25.44
C LEU A 36 9.35 -8.10 -23.98
N VAL A 37 10.27 -8.97 -23.54
CA VAL A 37 10.80 -8.95 -22.16
C VAL A 37 11.59 -7.66 -21.92
N GLU A 38 12.46 -7.28 -22.85
CA GLU A 38 13.22 -6.04 -22.78
C GLU A 38 12.34 -4.80 -22.75
N ARG A 39 11.20 -4.81 -23.45
CA ARG A 39 10.21 -3.74 -23.41
C ARG A 39 9.49 -3.67 -22.07
N GLU A 40 9.10 -4.81 -21.51
CA GLU A 40 8.44 -4.87 -20.20
C GLU A 40 9.38 -4.43 -19.06
N ILE A 41 10.65 -4.80 -19.10
CA ILE A 41 11.65 -4.40 -18.09
C ILE A 41 11.88 -2.87 -18.08
N LYS A 42 11.66 -2.19 -19.20
CA LYS A 42 11.81 -0.73 -19.31
C LYS A 42 10.60 0.06 -18.77
N LYS A 43 9.47 -0.59 -18.51
CA LYS A 43 8.32 0.07 -17.94
C LYS A 43 8.59 0.46 -16.47
N PRO A 44 8.13 1.62 -16.00
CA PRO A 44 8.29 2.01 -14.61
C PRO A 44 7.40 1.18 -13.66
N ILE A 45 6.26 0.68 -14.15
CA ILE A 45 5.28 -0.09 -13.40
C ILE A 45 5.25 -1.50 -13.95
N TYR A 46 5.42 -2.48 -13.07
CA TYR A 46 5.38 -3.88 -13.41
C TYR A 46 4.07 -4.54 -12.96
N ARG A 47 3.56 -5.48 -13.74
CA ARG A 47 2.34 -6.24 -13.40
C ARG A 47 2.46 -7.11 -12.13
N PHE A 48 3.63 -7.25 -11.56
CA PHE A 48 3.85 -7.94 -10.29
C PHE A 48 4.07 -6.98 -9.11
N ASP A 49 4.07 -5.67 -9.34
CA ASP A 49 4.17 -4.69 -8.27
C ASP A 49 2.98 -4.82 -7.31
N GLN A 50 3.28 -4.86 -6.03
CA GLN A 50 2.30 -4.82 -4.96
C GLN A 50 2.43 -3.47 -4.27
N LEU A 51 1.61 -2.51 -4.70
CA LEU A 51 1.58 -1.19 -4.08
C LEU A 51 0.86 -1.28 -2.74
N LYS A 52 1.42 -0.66 -1.71
CA LYS A 52 0.97 -0.73 -0.32
C LYS A 52 0.40 0.59 0.18
N ALA A 53 0.88 1.71 -0.34
CA ALA A 53 0.40 3.04 0.02
C ALA A 53 0.75 4.06 -1.05
N ALA A 54 0.08 5.20 -1.02
CA ALA A 54 0.44 6.36 -1.83
C ALA A 54 0.10 7.67 -1.09
N ALA A 55 0.88 8.70 -1.38
CA ALA A 55 0.67 10.06 -0.88
C ALA A 55 0.92 11.09 -1.96
N SER A 56 0.36 12.29 -1.79
CA SER A 56 0.54 13.41 -2.71
C SER A 56 0.83 14.69 -1.93
N ASN A 57 1.81 15.45 -2.39
CA ASN A 57 2.07 16.82 -1.94
C ASN A 57 1.55 17.88 -2.92
N HIS A 58 0.47 17.59 -3.66
CA HIS A 58 -0.15 18.39 -4.72
C HIS A 58 0.72 18.62 -5.98
N ARG A 59 2.04 18.48 -5.90
CA ARG A 59 2.97 18.58 -7.04
C ARG A 59 3.43 17.23 -7.55
N ARG A 60 3.44 16.25 -6.67
CA ARG A 60 3.93 14.89 -6.93
C ARG A 60 3.05 13.87 -6.26
N ILE A 61 3.00 12.70 -6.87
CA ILE A 61 2.41 11.51 -6.27
C ILE A 61 3.53 10.52 -6.06
N ILE A 62 3.62 9.99 -4.86
CA ILE A 62 4.51 8.89 -4.50
C ILE A 62 3.65 7.67 -4.21
N ALA A 63 3.94 6.54 -4.86
CA ALA A 63 3.39 5.23 -4.49
C ALA A 63 4.54 4.32 -4.07
N VAL A 64 4.33 3.58 -3.00
CA VAL A 64 5.34 2.69 -2.41
C VAL A 64 4.86 1.25 -2.38
N GLY A 65 5.80 0.30 -2.37
CA GLY A 65 5.46 -1.12 -2.39
C GLY A 65 6.60 -2.03 -1.97
N ASP A 66 6.51 -3.29 -2.39
CA ASP A 66 7.46 -4.33 -2.01
C ASP A 66 8.88 -4.03 -2.51
N TYR A 67 9.87 -4.58 -1.79
CA TYR A 67 11.29 -4.50 -2.12
C TYR A 67 11.85 -3.07 -2.25
N GLY A 68 11.35 -2.12 -1.46
CA GLY A 68 11.80 -0.73 -1.50
C GLY A 68 11.38 0.02 -2.77
N THR A 69 10.35 -0.45 -3.45
CA THR A 69 9.83 0.20 -4.66
C THR A 69 9.21 1.55 -4.33
N VAL A 70 9.64 2.58 -5.04
CA VAL A 70 9.06 3.92 -5.04
C VAL A 70 8.74 4.33 -6.47
N LEU A 71 7.49 4.64 -6.73
CA LEU A 71 7.02 5.19 -8.00
C LEU A 71 6.68 6.66 -7.80
N THR A 72 7.23 7.53 -8.63
CA THR A 72 7.00 8.99 -8.57
C THR A 72 6.35 9.46 -9.86
N SER A 73 5.26 10.23 -9.75
CA SER A 73 4.63 10.94 -10.86
C SER A 73 4.69 12.45 -10.61
N LEU A 74 4.96 13.21 -11.67
CA LEU A 74 5.03 14.68 -11.69
C LEU A 74 3.87 15.32 -12.46
N ASP A 75 3.04 14.50 -13.07
CA ASP A 75 1.99 14.88 -14.02
C ASP A 75 0.64 14.25 -13.67
N LYS A 76 0.33 14.20 -12.37
CA LYS A 76 -0.94 13.68 -11.85
C LYS A 76 -1.21 12.22 -12.22
N GLY A 77 -0.14 11.41 -12.33
CA GLY A 77 -0.25 9.96 -12.57
C GLY A 77 -0.27 9.56 -14.05
N GLU A 78 -0.02 10.47 -14.98
CA GLU A 78 0.05 10.14 -16.41
C GLU A 78 1.35 9.40 -16.74
N THR A 79 2.48 9.84 -16.18
CA THR A 79 3.76 9.13 -16.31
C THR A 79 4.40 8.86 -14.94
N TRP A 80 5.25 7.85 -14.88
CA TRP A 80 5.86 7.39 -13.66
C TRP A 80 7.36 7.18 -13.83
N GLN A 81 8.09 7.47 -12.77
CA GLN A 81 9.50 7.12 -12.64
C GLN A 81 9.65 6.13 -11.48
N ARG A 82 10.48 5.11 -11.68
CA ARG A 82 10.78 4.10 -10.67
C ARG A 82 12.11 4.39 -9.99
N THR A 83 12.10 4.40 -8.68
CA THR A 83 13.28 4.40 -7.82
C THR A 83 13.24 3.14 -6.96
N GLN A 84 14.40 2.52 -6.74
CA GLN A 84 14.53 1.39 -5.85
C GLN A 84 15.37 1.84 -4.65
N LEU A 85 14.75 1.91 -3.47
CA LEU A 85 15.49 2.19 -2.24
C LEU A 85 16.42 1.02 -1.90
N PRO A 86 17.55 1.25 -1.24
CA PRO A 86 18.52 0.20 -0.90
C PRO A 86 18.04 -0.66 0.29
N THR A 87 16.84 -1.25 0.12
CA THR A 87 16.24 -2.19 1.07
C THR A 87 15.57 -3.34 0.30
N LYS A 88 15.52 -4.52 0.92
CA LYS A 88 14.73 -5.66 0.43
C LYS A 88 13.37 -5.75 1.11
N SER A 89 13.10 -4.86 2.06
CA SER A 89 11.85 -4.84 2.83
C SER A 89 10.74 -4.16 2.05
N SER A 90 9.52 -4.49 2.40
CA SER A 90 8.34 -3.80 1.88
C SER A 90 8.20 -2.44 2.56
N LEU A 91 7.93 -1.41 1.77
CA LEU A 91 7.44 -0.13 2.26
C LEU A 91 5.94 -0.26 2.47
N VAL A 92 5.46 -0.08 3.70
CA VAL A 92 4.07 -0.39 4.08
C VAL A 92 3.16 0.84 4.12
N ALA A 93 3.73 2.01 4.36
CA ALA A 93 2.98 3.27 4.35
C ALA A 93 3.85 4.42 3.86
N VAL A 94 3.21 5.50 3.40
CA VAL A 94 3.85 6.75 2.98
C VAL A 94 2.92 7.92 3.26
N ALA A 95 3.47 9.02 3.73
CA ALA A 95 2.77 10.29 3.95
C ALA A 95 3.59 11.46 3.39
N SER A 96 2.94 12.59 3.15
CA SER A 96 3.58 13.86 2.80
C SER A 96 3.34 14.90 3.87
N CYS A 97 4.31 15.79 4.07
CA CYS A 97 4.18 16.97 4.92
C CYS A 97 3.90 18.24 4.11
N GLU A 98 3.55 19.34 4.78
CA GLU A 98 3.26 20.63 4.14
C GLU A 98 4.50 21.25 3.46
N ASP A 99 5.71 20.99 3.97
CA ASP A 99 6.97 21.36 3.33
C ASP A 99 7.23 20.64 2.00
N GLY A 100 6.38 19.64 1.71
CA GLY A 100 6.41 18.80 0.53
C GLY A 100 7.29 17.57 0.66
N SER A 101 7.98 17.35 1.79
CA SER A 101 8.72 16.14 2.07
C SER A 101 7.78 14.92 2.18
N PHE A 102 8.33 13.72 1.99
CA PHE A 102 7.63 12.47 2.19
C PHE A 102 8.36 11.61 3.20
N ALA A 103 7.60 10.88 4.00
CA ALA A 103 8.13 9.80 4.82
C ALA A 103 7.47 8.48 4.42
N ALA A 104 8.28 7.44 4.18
CA ALA A 104 7.84 6.07 4.02
C ALA A 104 8.42 5.21 5.13
N ILE A 105 7.67 4.22 5.59
CA ILE A 105 8.09 3.27 6.62
C ILE A 105 8.20 1.86 6.05
N ASP A 106 9.15 1.08 6.53
CA ASP A 106 9.35 -0.29 6.08
C ASP A 106 9.14 -1.32 7.20
N THR A 107 9.04 -2.59 6.82
CA THR A 107 8.80 -3.71 7.75
C THR A 107 9.97 -4.02 8.69
N VAL A 108 11.14 -3.38 8.51
CA VAL A 108 12.31 -3.55 9.38
C VAL A 108 12.60 -2.31 10.21
N ARG A 109 11.58 -1.50 10.45
CA ARG A 109 11.59 -0.32 11.34
C ARG A 109 12.53 0.79 10.86
N LYS A 110 12.66 0.98 9.55
CA LYS A 110 13.29 2.18 8.99
C LYS A 110 12.23 3.15 8.53
N VAL A 111 12.47 4.41 8.84
CA VAL A 111 11.77 5.52 8.19
C VAL A 111 12.69 6.09 7.11
N TRP A 112 12.12 6.30 5.94
CA TRP A 112 12.76 6.87 4.76
C TRP A 112 12.16 8.24 4.53
N ILE A 113 12.94 9.29 4.70
CA ILE A 113 12.48 10.67 4.47
C ILE A 113 13.07 11.19 3.18
N SER A 114 12.22 11.77 2.35
CA SER A 114 12.64 12.39 1.09
C SER A 114 12.67 13.91 1.20
N ASN A 115 13.42 14.53 0.27
CA ASN A 115 13.19 15.94 -0.03
C ASN A 115 11.80 16.17 -0.66
N ALA A 116 11.38 17.43 -0.79
CA ALA A 116 10.09 17.81 -1.42
C ALA A 116 9.95 17.37 -2.89
N LYS A 117 11.05 16.91 -3.52
CA LYS A 117 11.04 16.33 -4.87
C LYS A 117 10.75 14.83 -4.88
N GLY A 118 10.75 14.16 -3.71
CA GLY A 118 10.59 12.70 -3.63
C GLY A 118 11.69 11.91 -4.34
N SER A 119 12.86 12.52 -4.54
CA SER A 119 13.96 11.95 -5.34
C SER A 119 15.17 11.51 -4.52
N GLU A 120 15.40 12.14 -3.39
CA GLU A 120 16.50 11.84 -2.49
C GLU A 120 15.95 11.35 -1.17
N TRP A 121 16.20 10.08 -0.86
CA TRP A 121 15.68 9.41 0.32
C TRP A 121 16.80 9.09 1.30
N GLN A 122 16.61 9.46 2.55
CA GLN A 122 17.50 9.14 3.65
C GLN A 122 16.80 8.22 4.63
N ALA A 123 17.50 7.17 5.06
CA ALA A 123 16.96 6.19 5.99
C ALA A 123 17.43 6.49 7.41
N THR A 124 16.51 6.42 8.36
CA THR A 124 16.78 6.41 9.79
C THR A 124 16.24 5.11 10.38
N GLN A 125 17.08 4.40 11.15
CA GLN A 125 16.64 3.24 11.91
C GLN A 125 15.92 3.71 13.16
N LEU A 126 14.62 3.40 13.28
CA LEU A 126 13.85 3.68 14.50
C LEU A 126 14.38 2.82 15.65
N GLN A 127 14.56 3.44 16.81
CA GLN A 127 15.03 2.79 18.04
C GLN A 127 13.83 2.23 18.82
N THR A 128 13.10 1.33 18.18
CA THR A 128 11.92 0.67 18.75
C THR A 128 11.99 -0.83 18.51
N MET A 129 11.29 -1.60 19.31
CA MET A 129 11.04 -3.03 19.06
C MET A 129 9.75 -3.24 18.28
N GLU A 130 8.90 -2.21 18.20
CA GLU A 130 7.54 -2.29 17.68
C GLU A 130 7.50 -2.26 16.16
N SER A 131 6.48 -2.91 15.58
CA SER A 131 6.27 -2.99 14.14
C SER A 131 5.48 -1.78 13.65
N PRO A 132 6.03 -0.93 12.75
CA PRO A 132 5.31 0.24 12.24
C PRO A 132 4.17 -0.17 11.30
N MET A 133 3.02 0.53 11.40
CA MET A 133 1.79 0.22 10.67
C MET A 133 1.37 1.32 9.70
N ALA A 134 1.22 2.55 10.18
CA ALA A 134 0.83 3.71 9.38
C ALA A 134 1.72 4.90 9.66
N VAL A 135 1.76 5.85 8.75
CA VAL A 135 2.49 7.13 8.90
C VAL A 135 1.61 8.27 8.42
N THR A 136 1.66 9.38 9.13
CA THR A 136 1.05 10.65 8.73
C THR A 136 1.99 11.81 9.07
N CYS A 137 1.66 13.01 8.60
CA CYS A 137 2.32 14.25 9.01
C CYS A 137 1.30 15.15 9.72
N ASP A 138 1.70 15.74 10.84
CA ASP A 138 0.87 16.73 11.52
C ASP A 138 1.05 18.15 10.91
N PRO A 139 0.18 19.10 11.21
CA PRO A 139 0.29 20.48 10.72
C PRO A 139 1.49 21.28 11.27
N ARG A 140 2.31 20.69 12.16
CA ARG A 140 3.57 21.26 12.66
C ARG A 140 4.78 20.76 11.87
N GLY A 141 4.56 19.82 10.91
CA GLY A 141 5.61 19.23 10.09
C GLY A 141 6.30 18.01 10.72
N ARG A 142 5.73 17.44 11.80
CA ARG A 142 6.23 16.21 12.42
C ARG A 142 5.60 15.00 11.78
N PHE A 143 6.40 13.99 11.47
CA PHE A 143 5.88 12.69 11.09
C PHE A 143 5.48 11.88 12.32
N TRP A 144 4.33 11.23 12.23
CA TRP A 144 3.77 10.36 13.25
C TRP A 144 3.58 8.96 12.68
N ILE A 145 4.01 7.96 13.39
CA ILE A 145 3.96 6.55 13.01
C ILE A 145 3.17 5.81 14.08
N THR A 146 2.18 5.02 13.68
CA THR A 146 1.53 4.03 14.54
C THR A 146 2.28 2.72 14.48
N ALA A 147 2.30 1.99 15.57
CA ALA A 147 2.99 0.71 15.67
C ALA A 147 2.24 -0.30 16.54
N SER A 148 2.79 -1.52 16.62
CA SER A 148 2.33 -2.54 17.55
C SER A 148 2.49 -2.09 19.01
N PHE A 149 1.90 -2.83 19.93
CA PHE A 149 1.92 -2.56 21.37
C PHE A 149 1.48 -1.14 21.74
N SER A 150 0.36 -0.70 21.12
CA SER A 150 -0.25 0.63 21.29
C SER A 150 0.76 1.80 21.30
N THR A 151 1.72 1.73 20.39
CA THR A 151 2.85 2.65 20.32
C THR A 151 2.66 3.69 19.21
N LEU A 152 2.98 4.94 19.54
CA LEU A 152 3.13 6.06 18.63
C LEU A 152 4.59 6.49 18.62
N ILE A 153 5.13 6.74 17.42
CA ILE A 153 6.49 7.24 17.26
C ILE A 153 6.40 8.52 16.45
N HIS A 154 6.99 9.60 16.92
CA HIS A 154 6.95 10.86 16.19
C HIS A 154 8.34 11.50 16.06
N SER A 155 8.51 12.26 15.00
CA SER A 155 9.69 13.10 14.82
C SER A 155 9.53 14.44 15.56
N ASP A 156 10.62 15.14 15.73
CA ASP A 156 10.59 16.58 15.96
C ASP A 156 10.23 17.36 14.67
N GLU A 157 10.06 18.67 14.74
CA GLU A 157 9.76 19.53 13.59
C GLU A 157 10.88 19.57 12.55
N THR A 158 12.11 19.20 12.95
CA THR A 158 13.27 19.08 12.03
C THR A 158 13.33 17.71 11.36
N GLN A 159 12.48 16.77 11.77
CA GLN A 159 12.42 15.38 11.29
C GLN A 159 13.70 14.58 11.56
N ALA A 160 14.57 15.08 12.45
CA ALA A 160 15.86 14.47 12.76
C ALA A 160 15.82 13.54 13.98
N ASN A 161 15.05 13.90 15.00
CA ASN A 161 14.96 13.16 16.25
C ASN A 161 13.59 12.48 16.37
N TRP A 162 13.58 11.25 16.91
CA TRP A 162 12.38 10.44 17.05
C TRP A 162 12.14 10.08 18.51
N GLN A 163 10.87 10.17 18.93
CA GLN A 163 10.42 9.85 20.28
C GLN A 163 9.30 8.82 20.20
N GLU A 164 9.15 8.02 21.25
CA GLU A 164 8.17 6.97 21.37
C GLU A 164 7.23 7.25 22.56
N ILE A 165 5.93 7.07 22.32
CA ILE A 165 4.86 7.16 23.31
C ILE A 165 4.11 5.83 23.25
N SER A 166 4.03 5.09 24.37
CA SER A 166 3.28 3.83 24.44
C SER A 166 2.15 3.91 25.47
N GLN A 167 0.98 3.40 25.09
CA GLN A 167 -0.14 3.22 26.02
C GLN A 167 -0.03 1.92 26.81
N GLN A 168 1.00 1.09 26.51
CA GLN A 168 1.32 -0.18 27.19
C GLN A 168 0.21 -1.22 27.13
N GLU A 169 -0.57 -1.24 26.05
CA GLU A 169 -1.60 -2.22 25.80
C GLU A 169 -1.18 -3.17 24.67
N ASP A 170 -1.48 -4.45 24.80
CA ASP A 170 -1.15 -5.48 23.79
C ASP A 170 -2.13 -5.44 22.62
N MET A 171 -2.02 -4.37 21.83
CA MET A 171 -2.81 -4.14 20.61
C MET A 171 -2.03 -3.29 19.61
N GLN A 172 -2.44 -3.30 18.35
CA GLN A 172 -1.82 -2.50 17.31
C GLN A 172 -2.65 -1.25 17.01
N PHE A 173 -1.99 -0.11 16.87
CA PHE A 173 -2.59 1.06 16.26
C PHE A 173 -2.50 0.96 14.74
N THR A 174 -3.66 0.96 14.06
CA THR A 174 -3.75 0.72 12.63
C THR A 174 -3.80 1.99 11.79
N SER A 175 -4.25 3.10 12.36
CA SER A 175 -4.35 4.39 11.67
C SER A 175 -4.17 5.56 12.60
N ILE A 176 -3.74 6.68 12.03
CA ILE A 176 -3.62 7.98 12.70
C ILE A 176 -3.99 9.09 11.73
N GLN A 177 -4.76 10.06 12.19
CA GLN A 177 -5.16 11.23 11.44
C GLN A 177 -5.08 12.48 12.30
N TRP A 178 -4.53 13.55 11.73
CA TRP A 178 -4.62 14.90 12.30
C TRP A 178 -5.80 15.62 11.67
N LEU A 179 -6.66 16.21 12.51
CA LEU A 179 -7.83 16.99 12.11
C LEU A 179 -7.48 18.46 11.97
N ASP A 180 -6.64 18.93 12.87
CA ASP A 180 -6.08 20.27 12.90
C ASP A 180 -4.74 20.27 13.65
N ARG A 181 -4.27 21.46 14.06
CA ARG A 181 -2.96 21.62 14.71
C ARG A 181 -2.85 20.95 16.07
N ASP A 182 -3.95 20.84 16.79
CA ASP A 182 -3.97 20.36 18.18
C ASP A 182 -4.74 19.04 18.33
N ASN A 183 -5.64 18.72 17.39
CA ASN A 183 -6.52 17.57 17.48
C ASN A 183 -6.11 16.45 16.52
N GLY A 184 -6.04 15.24 17.06
CA GLY A 184 -5.76 14.03 16.29
C GLY A 184 -6.55 12.82 16.81
N VAL A 185 -6.66 11.80 15.95
CA VAL A 185 -7.36 10.55 16.25
C VAL A 185 -6.48 9.37 15.85
N VAL A 186 -6.43 8.36 16.70
CA VAL A 186 -5.80 7.07 16.45
C VAL A 186 -6.85 5.98 16.59
N ALA A 187 -6.86 5.03 15.65
CA ALA A 187 -7.69 3.84 15.76
C ALA A 187 -6.79 2.58 15.75
N GLY A 188 -7.22 1.54 16.45
CA GLY A 188 -6.46 0.32 16.60
C GLY A 188 -7.30 -0.93 16.80
N GLU A 189 -6.63 -2.05 17.02
CA GLU A 189 -7.25 -3.34 17.28
C GLU A 189 -8.25 -3.28 18.44
N PHE A 190 -9.14 -4.25 18.47
CA PHE A 190 -10.24 -4.39 19.44
C PHE A 190 -11.18 -3.18 19.49
N GLY A 191 -11.17 -2.36 18.42
CA GLY A 191 -12.00 -1.17 18.32
C GLY A 191 -11.47 0.03 19.08
N SER A 192 -10.22 -0.02 19.52
CA SER A 192 -9.64 1.05 20.33
C SER A 192 -9.58 2.39 19.58
N LEU A 193 -9.94 3.45 20.26
CA LEU A 193 -9.85 4.84 19.80
C LEU A 193 -9.11 5.68 20.83
N TYR A 194 -8.23 6.55 20.33
CA TYR A 194 -7.54 7.53 21.14
C TYR A 194 -7.62 8.91 20.48
N PHE A 195 -7.76 9.92 21.30
CA PHE A 195 -7.85 11.31 20.86
C PHE A 195 -6.77 12.14 21.56
N THR A 196 -6.23 13.11 20.85
CA THR A 196 -5.41 14.17 21.43
C THR A 196 -6.06 15.52 21.17
N HIS A 197 -5.87 16.46 22.12
CA HIS A 197 -6.31 17.83 22.06
C HIS A 197 -5.17 18.83 22.30
N ASP A 198 -3.94 18.32 22.42
CA ASP A 198 -2.73 19.06 22.79
C ASP A 198 -1.57 18.80 21.84
N ALA A 199 -1.89 18.52 20.56
CA ALA A 199 -0.91 18.23 19.52
C ALA A 199 -0.08 16.96 19.79
N GLY A 200 -0.68 15.97 20.48
CA GLY A 200 -0.06 14.66 20.72
C GLY A 200 0.84 14.60 21.95
N GLU A 201 0.85 15.64 22.81
CA GLU A 201 1.55 15.59 24.09
C GLU A 201 0.91 14.54 25.01
N SER A 202 -0.43 14.40 24.94
CA SER A 202 -1.19 13.34 25.59
C SER A 202 -2.24 12.73 24.67
N TRP A 203 -2.59 11.46 24.93
CA TRP A 203 -3.60 10.71 24.20
C TRP A 203 -4.59 10.08 25.17
N GLU A 204 -5.86 10.44 25.02
CA GLU A 204 -6.94 9.96 25.85
C GLU A 204 -7.70 8.84 25.13
N ARG A 205 -7.95 7.72 25.83
CA ARG A 205 -8.76 6.63 25.30
C ARG A 205 -10.22 7.04 25.24
N GLY A 206 -10.82 6.92 24.06
CA GLY A 206 -12.27 7.04 23.86
C GLY A 206 -13.00 5.72 24.13
N ASN A 207 -14.30 5.67 23.77
CA ASN A 207 -15.07 4.44 23.79
C ASN A 207 -14.62 3.53 22.64
N ASP A 208 -14.60 2.23 22.89
CA ASP A 208 -14.22 1.27 21.89
C ASP A 208 -15.31 1.12 20.82
N ILE A 209 -14.91 0.97 19.58
CA ILE A 209 -15.79 0.59 18.46
C ILE A 209 -16.37 -0.80 18.79
N PRO A 210 -17.70 -1.01 18.70
CA PRO A 210 -18.33 -2.22 19.19
C PRO A 210 -17.87 -3.49 18.45
N ASN A 211 -18.03 -4.64 19.12
CA ASN A 211 -17.75 -5.98 18.64
C ASN A 211 -16.25 -6.24 18.35
N GLU A 212 -15.35 -5.69 19.14
CA GLU A 212 -13.90 -5.87 18.98
C GLU A 212 -13.46 -5.59 17.54
N PHE A 213 -14.03 -4.52 16.97
CA PHE A 213 -13.86 -4.19 15.57
C PHE A 213 -12.38 -3.98 15.23
N TYR A 214 -11.93 -4.56 14.13
CA TYR A 214 -10.60 -4.31 13.59
C TYR A 214 -10.67 -3.26 12.48
N PRO A 215 -10.36 -1.99 12.74
CA PRO A 215 -10.36 -0.95 11.72
C PRO A 215 -9.14 -1.12 10.80
N MET A 216 -9.38 -1.46 9.54
CA MET A 216 -8.37 -1.41 8.49
C MET A 216 -8.18 0.00 7.96
N ALA A 217 -9.22 0.84 8.09
CA ALA A 217 -9.21 2.25 7.79
C ALA A 217 -10.08 3.01 8.79
N ALA A 218 -9.66 4.23 9.13
CA ALA A 218 -10.46 5.21 9.86
C ALA A 218 -10.27 6.57 9.19
N TRP A 219 -11.36 7.34 9.09
CA TRP A 219 -11.34 8.72 8.65
C TRP A 219 -12.37 9.53 9.42
N PHE A 220 -11.95 10.64 9.98
CA PHE A 220 -12.78 11.54 10.73
C PHE A 220 -12.88 12.87 10.00
N ARG A 221 -14.11 13.38 9.84
CA ARG A 221 -14.35 14.72 9.31
C ARG A 221 -14.13 15.77 10.38
N SER A 222 -14.46 15.42 11.61
CA SER A 222 -14.27 16.22 12.83
C SER A 222 -14.02 15.26 14.00
N LEU A 223 -13.79 15.81 15.19
CA LEU A 223 -13.72 14.98 16.40
C LEU A 223 -15.02 14.18 16.64
N ASP A 224 -16.17 14.73 16.26
CA ASP A 224 -17.46 14.11 16.54
C ASP A 224 -17.90 13.18 15.40
N GLU A 225 -17.53 13.46 14.15
CA GLU A 225 -18.00 12.70 12.98
C GLU A 225 -16.89 11.91 12.31
N GLY A 226 -17.07 10.59 12.21
CA GLY A 226 -16.07 9.72 11.62
C GLY A 226 -16.62 8.40 11.10
N TRP A 227 -15.82 7.76 10.27
CA TRP A 227 -16.07 6.44 9.68
C TRP A 227 -14.91 5.52 9.96
N VAL A 228 -15.22 4.26 10.23
CA VAL A 228 -14.24 3.18 10.28
C VAL A 228 -14.68 2.06 9.35
N ALA A 229 -13.72 1.43 8.72
CA ALA A 229 -13.98 0.37 7.76
C ALA A 229 -13.04 -0.82 7.99
N GLY A 230 -13.50 -2.03 7.64
CA GLY A 230 -12.74 -3.24 7.90
C GLY A 230 -13.18 -4.43 7.07
N LEU A 231 -13.11 -5.60 7.66
CA LEU A 231 -13.44 -6.87 7.02
C LEU A 231 -14.91 -6.96 6.61
N SER A 232 -15.19 -7.86 5.67
CA SER A 232 -16.55 -8.21 5.20
C SER A 232 -17.37 -7.02 4.71
N GLY A 233 -16.71 -5.97 4.19
CA GLY A 233 -17.36 -4.74 3.72
C GLY A 233 -18.05 -3.95 4.83
N THR A 234 -17.66 -4.18 6.09
CA THR A 234 -18.23 -3.46 7.23
C THR A 234 -17.71 -2.04 7.26
N ILE A 235 -18.63 -1.08 7.29
CA ILE A 235 -18.33 0.34 7.49
C ILE A 235 -19.27 0.85 8.59
N LEU A 236 -18.69 1.46 9.61
CA LEU A 236 -19.42 2.05 10.73
C LEU A 236 -19.23 3.57 10.71
N HIS A 237 -20.25 4.29 11.13
CA HIS A 237 -20.28 5.74 11.21
C HIS A 237 -20.62 6.17 12.63
N THR A 238 -19.96 7.20 13.13
CA THR A 238 -20.27 7.91 14.36
C THR A 238 -20.53 9.38 14.07
N SER A 239 -21.40 10.01 14.88
CA SER A 239 -21.62 11.46 14.90
C SER A 239 -21.51 12.05 16.31
N ASP A 240 -20.95 11.29 17.24
CA ASP A 240 -20.86 11.61 18.67
C ASP A 240 -19.51 11.19 19.27
N ARG A 241 -18.40 11.37 18.51
CA ARG A 241 -17.02 11.07 18.94
C ARG A 241 -16.80 9.60 19.29
N GLY A 242 -17.55 8.69 18.66
CA GLY A 242 -17.43 7.26 18.90
C GLY A 242 -18.19 6.75 20.12
N GLU A 243 -19.06 7.58 20.74
CA GLU A 243 -19.94 7.11 21.80
C GLU A 243 -20.93 6.08 21.27
N THR A 244 -21.46 6.31 20.07
CA THR A 244 -22.29 5.35 19.35
C THR A 244 -21.84 5.16 17.92
N TRP A 245 -22.08 3.95 17.39
CA TRP A 245 -21.72 3.57 16.05
C TRP A 245 -22.90 2.95 15.31
N GLN A 246 -23.13 3.41 14.08
CA GLN A 246 -24.13 2.89 13.20
C GLN A 246 -23.50 2.20 12.01
N ARG A 247 -23.93 0.97 11.72
CA ARG A 247 -23.50 0.26 10.51
C ARG A 247 -24.20 0.86 9.30
N GLN A 248 -23.40 1.30 8.32
CA GLN A 248 -23.93 1.74 7.03
C GLN A 248 -24.02 0.57 6.05
N GLU A 249 -25.06 0.59 5.20
CA GLU A 249 -25.22 -0.42 4.15
C GLU A 249 -24.14 -0.27 3.08
N SER A 250 -23.53 -1.39 2.71
CA SER A 250 -22.54 -1.47 1.64
C SER A 250 -22.90 -2.56 0.64
N VAL A 251 -22.77 -2.25 -0.64
CA VAL A 251 -22.95 -3.23 -1.72
C VAL A 251 -21.79 -4.20 -1.86
N SER A 252 -20.67 -3.94 -1.17
CA SER A 252 -19.50 -4.81 -1.13
C SER A 252 -19.49 -5.65 0.15
N LYS A 253 -19.05 -6.90 0.01
CA LYS A 253 -18.67 -7.78 1.14
C LYS A 253 -17.15 -8.00 1.23
N ALA A 254 -16.40 -7.36 0.35
CA ALA A 254 -14.94 -7.43 0.36
C ALA A 254 -14.37 -6.53 1.47
N PRO A 255 -13.20 -6.85 2.04
CA PRO A 255 -12.51 -5.97 2.96
C PRO A 255 -12.30 -4.58 2.37
N ILE A 256 -12.47 -3.56 3.20
CA ILE A 256 -12.21 -2.15 2.88
C ILE A 256 -10.88 -1.75 3.50
N TYR A 257 -9.97 -1.23 2.68
CA TYR A 257 -8.59 -0.93 3.07
C TYR A 257 -8.33 0.54 3.31
N ASN A 258 -9.14 1.43 2.70
CA ASN A 258 -8.96 2.87 2.90
C ASN A 258 -10.27 3.62 2.71
N LEU A 259 -10.38 4.77 3.39
CA LEU A 259 -11.42 5.79 3.26
C LEU A 259 -10.78 7.06 2.73
N ILE A 260 -11.29 7.60 1.63
CA ILE A 260 -10.66 8.69 0.87
C ILE A 260 -11.62 9.86 0.73
N PRO A 261 -11.36 10.99 1.39
CA PRO A 261 -12.13 12.21 1.18
C PRO A 261 -11.77 12.87 -0.17
N GLN A 262 -12.79 13.43 -0.84
CA GLN A 262 -12.63 14.28 -2.02
C GLN A 262 -13.69 15.39 -1.98
N GLY A 263 -13.32 16.56 -1.50
CA GLY A 263 -14.29 17.60 -1.14
C GLY A 263 -15.28 17.09 -0.09
N ASP A 264 -16.57 17.23 -0.33
CA ASP A 264 -17.63 16.74 0.57
C ASP A 264 -17.95 15.25 0.37
N ARG A 265 -17.35 14.60 -0.61
CA ARG A 265 -17.57 13.19 -0.92
C ARG A 265 -16.58 12.28 -0.21
N LEU A 266 -17.04 11.11 0.15
CA LEU A 266 -16.21 10.07 0.78
C LEU A 266 -16.24 8.80 -0.07
N TYR A 267 -15.07 8.24 -0.33
CA TYR A 267 -14.88 7.03 -1.09
C TYR A 267 -14.23 5.94 -0.22
N ALA A 268 -14.43 4.70 -0.62
CA ALA A 268 -13.78 3.55 0.01
C ALA A 268 -13.12 2.66 -1.06
N THR A 269 -11.89 2.25 -0.79
CA THR A 269 -11.17 1.27 -1.61
C THR A 269 -11.00 -0.04 -0.85
N GLY A 270 -10.92 -1.16 -1.56
CA GLY A 270 -10.82 -2.46 -0.92
C GLY A 270 -10.43 -3.58 -1.86
N ASP A 271 -10.65 -4.81 -1.39
CA ASP A 271 -10.31 -6.00 -2.16
C ASP A 271 -11.22 -6.20 -3.38
N ASN A 272 -10.78 -7.05 -4.33
CA ASN A 272 -11.51 -7.37 -5.56
C ASN A 272 -11.92 -6.15 -6.40
N GLY A 273 -11.06 -5.12 -6.47
CA GLY A 273 -11.35 -3.89 -7.21
C GLY A 273 -12.49 -3.07 -6.62
N THR A 274 -12.75 -3.22 -5.32
CA THR A 274 -13.79 -2.46 -4.64
C THR A 274 -13.44 -0.98 -4.64
N LEU A 275 -14.32 -0.18 -5.24
CA LEU A 275 -14.34 1.27 -5.18
C LEU A 275 -15.78 1.72 -4.96
N LEU A 276 -16.04 2.30 -3.79
CA LEU A 276 -17.36 2.74 -3.36
C LEU A 276 -17.36 4.24 -3.12
N GLN A 277 -18.54 4.84 -3.23
CA GLN A 277 -18.84 6.21 -2.83
C GLN A 277 -19.98 6.19 -1.81
N LEU A 278 -19.87 7.00 -0.79
CA LEU A 278 -20.95 7.26 0.15
C LEU A 278 -22.01 8.16 -0.52
N GLN A 279 -23.27 7.69 -0.56
CA GLN A 279 -24.43 8.38 -1.09
C GLN A 279 -25.52 8.37 -0.01
N GLY A 280 -25.72 9.51 0.65
CA GLY A 280 -26.55 9.56 1.86
C GLY A 280 -25.92 8.71 2.98
N ASP A 281 -26.60 7.63 3.36
CA ASP A 281 -26.16 6.67 4.39
C ASP A 281 -25.69 5.32 3.81
N ARG A 282 -25.51 5.22 2.48
CA ARG A 282 -25.22 3.97 1.78
C ARG A 282 -23.95 4.05 0.95
N TRP A 283 -23.19 2.96 0.94
CA TRP A 283 -22.00 2.81 0.13
C TRP A 283 -22.30 2.07 -1.15
N GLN A 284 -22.19 2.77 -2.28
CA GLN A 284 -22.49 2.24 -3.60
C GLN A 284 -21.24 2.24 -4.48
N ARG A 285 -21.23 1.39 -5.52
CA ARG A 285 -20.16 1.42 -6.51
C ARG A 285 -20.11 2.78 -7.19
N VAL A 286 -18.90 3.27 -7.41
CA VAL A 286 -18.71 4.46 -8.27
C VAL A 286 -19.26 4.14 -9.65
N PRO A 287 -20.20 4.95 -10.19
CA PRO A 287 -20.75 4.78 -11.52
C PRO A 287 -19.64 4.68 -12.59
N ASP A 288 -19.85 3.84 -13.59
CA ASP A 288 -18.97 3.66 -14.75
C ASP A 288 -17.50 3.33 -14.43
N ALA A 289 -17.17 3.08 -13.16
CA ALA A 289 -15.83 2.63 -12.79
C ALA A 289 -15.53 1.26 -13.43
N PRO A 290 -14.37 1.10 -14.11
CA PRO A 290 -14.00 -0.15 -14.73
C PRO A 290 -13.85 -1.26 -13.68
N ARG A 291 -14.10 -2.50 -14.10
CA ARG A 291 -13.83 -3.65 -13.23
C ARG A 291 -12.32 -3.89 -13.13
N LEU A 292 -11.77 -3.68 -11.95
CA LEU A 292 -10.37 -3.92 -11.65
C LEU A 292 -10.25 -5.28 -10.92
N PHE A 293 -9.37 -6.16 -11.43
CA PHE A 293 -9.16 -7.51 -10.88
C PHE A 293 -7.95 -7.56 -9.95
N SER A 294 -7.90 -6.63 -9.01
CA SER A 294 -6.84 -6.49 -8.01
C SER A 294 -7.42 -5.87 -6.74
N TYR A 295 -6.70 -5.95 -5.64
CA TYR A 295 -7.02 -5.09 -4.51
C TYR A 295 -6.68 -3.63 -4.83
N LEU A 296 -7.47 -2.72 -4.29
CA LEU A 296 -7.22 -1.28 -4.32
C LEU A 296 -6.87 -0.84 -2.91
N ILE A 297 -5.61 -0.50 -2.70
CA ILE A 297 -5.12 -0.13 -1.35
C ILE A 297 -5.47 1.31 -1.00
N THR A 298 -5.50 2.19 -2.00
CA THR A 298 -5.79 3.61 -1.79
C THR A 298 -6.20 4.29 -3.11
N ALA A 299 -6.61 5.55 -3.01
CA ALA A 299 -6.74 6.45 -4.14
C ALA A 299 -6.23 7.84 -3.77
N ILE A 300 -5.73 8.56 -4.78
CA ILE A 300 -5.32 9.96 -4.66
C ILE A 300 -6.33 10.83 -5.42
N PRO A 301 -7.01 11.77 -4.76
CA PRO A 301 -7.87 12.75 -5.42
C PRO A 301 -7.09 13.61 -6.42
N GLN A 302 -7.66 13.80 -7.61
CA GLN A 302 -7.11 14.63 -8.70
C GLN A 302 -8.12 15.74 -9.03
N GLY A 303 -8.24 16.71 -8.13
CA GLY A 303 -9.35 17.67 -8.14
C GLY A 303 -10.66 17.00 -7.73
N ASP A 304 -11.79 17.58 -8.15
CA ASP A 304 -13.12 17.17 -7.69
C ASP A 304 -13.76 16.06 -8.54
N GLU A 305 -13.21 15.76 -9.71
CA GLU A 305 -13.88 14.88 -10.68
C GLU A 305 -13.11 13.61 -11.03
N ARG A 306 -11.98 13.36 -10.36
CA ARG A 306 -11.13 12.22 -10.68
C ARG A 306 -10.42 11.67 -9.45
N LEU A 307 -10.38 10.36 -9.33
CA LEU A 307 -9.53 9.61 -8.40
C LEU A 307 -8.47 8.84 -9.19
N LEU A 308 -7.26 8.78 -8.67
CA LEU A 308 -6.22 7.86 -9.15
C LEU A 308 -6.13 6.71 -8.17
N VAL A 309 -6.77 5.57 -8.50
CA VAL A 309 -6.76 4.37 -7.65
C VAL A 309 -5.48 3.58 -7.83
N MET A 310 -4.99 2.97 -6.76
CA MET A 310 -3.74 2.20 -6.73
C MET A 310 -3.88 0.92 -5.92
N GLY A 311 -3.12 -0.12 -6.33
CA GLY A 311 -3.18 -1.40 -5.63
C GLY A 311 -2.23 -2.45 -6.16
N GLY A 312 -2.61 -3.71 -6.00
CA GLY A 312 -1.81 -4.84 -6.44
C GLY A 312 -1.72 -4.99 -7.96
N ARG A 313 -0.82 -5.85 -8.42
CA ARG A 313 -0.58 -6.13 -9.83
C ARG A 313 -0.19 -4.89 -10.65
N GLY A 314 0.48 -3.92 -10.02
CA GLY A 314 0.83 -2.65 -10.67
C GLY A 314 -0.38 -1.82 -11.07
N THR A 315 -1.53 -2.02 -10.42
CA THR A 315 -2.73 -1.26 -10.73
C THR A 315 -2.53 0.19 -10.34
N ILE A 316 -2.54 1.07 -11.32
CA ILE A 316 -2.67 2.52 -11.20
C ILE A 316 -3.65 2.94 -12.28
N SER A 317 -4.83 3.42 -11.90
CA SER A 317 -5.90 3.72 -12.85
C SER A 317 -6.64 5.01 -12.49
N PRO A 318 -6.79 5.94 -13.45
CA PRO A 318 -7.65 7.09 -13.26
C PRO A 318 -9.12 6.67 -13.36
N ILE A 319 -9.94 7.13 -12.43
CA ILE A 319 -11.38 6.91 -12.39
C ILE A 319 -12.08 8.26 -12.37
N ALA A 320 -13.00 8.46 -13.28
CA ALA A 320 -13.86 9.65 -13.26
C ALA A 320 -14.83 9.57 -12.06
N THR A 321 -14.99 10.69 -11.37
CA THR A 321 -15.91 10.85 -10.24
C THR A 321 -16.72 12.13 -10.45
N PRO A 322 -17.61 12.17 -11.48
CA PRO A 322 -18.35 13.38 -11.82
C PRO A 322 -19.19 13.84 -10.62
N ALA A 323 -19.42 15.16 -10.53
CA ALA A 323 -20.32 15.73 -9.53
C ALA A 323 -21.75 15.16 -9.72
N GLU A 324 -22.47 14.98 -8.62
CA GLU A 324 -23.87 14.58 -8.68
C GLU A 324 -24.67 15.58 -9.52
N GLY A 325 -25.33 15.11 -10.58
CA GLY A 325 -26.11 15.92 -11.50
C GLY A 325 -25.51 16.12 -12.89
N ALA A 326 -24.30 15.62 -13.17
CA ALA A 326 -23.67 15.73 -14.50
C ALA A 326 -24.07 14.60 -15.49
N VAL A 327 -24.89 13.65 -15.07
CA VAL A 327 -25.41 12.59 -15.97
C VAL A 327 -26.75 13.08 -16.54
N GLN A 328 -26.69 13.61 -17.76
CA GLN A 328 -27.87 13.82 -18.62
C GLN A 328 -28.12 12.59 -19.47
#